data_efcae3048be87d84d4b843e23f8af892
#
_entry.id   efcae3048be87d84d4b843e23f8af892
#
_cell.length_a   1.000
_cell.length_b   1.000
_cell.length_c   1.000
_cell.angle_alpha   90.00
_cell.angle_beta   90.00
_cell.angle_gamma   90.00
#
_symmetry.space_group_name_H-M   'P 1'
#
loop_
_entity.id
_entity.type
_entity.pdbx_description
1 polymer ?
#
loop_
_entity_poly.entity_id
_entity_poly.type
_entity_poly.pdbx_seq_one_letter_code
_entity_poly.pdbx_strand_id
1 'polypeptide(L)'
;DYDYMTSEIDSLIPTSYTINNDTYALVIGNQNYRFVPGVPYAIHDARVFKEYCEKTLGIPSENIHLVEDGTKAMINEEEFQWLENISNRENKKLIVYYAGHGVPDTKDRNKAYMLPTDVRGTKPQNGISLNDFYGRIGDLAFEQTSVFLDACFSGINRDNESVNEGMRGTE
;
A
#
# COMPACT_ATOMS: atom_id res chain seq x y z
N ASP A 1 10.95 -14.33 -15.45
CA ASP A 1 12.02 -13.92 -14.53
C ASP A 1 12.35 -12.48 -14.86
N TYR A 2 11.85 -11.54 -14.06
CA TYR A 2 12.28 -10.15 -14.14
C TYR A 2 13.66 -10.08 -13.49
N ASP A 3 14.66 -9.69 -14.27
CA ASP A 3 16.00 -9.43 -13.80
C ASP A 3 15.94 -8.17 -12.93
N TYR A 4 15.90 -8.36 -11.62
CA TYR A 4 15.87 -7.26 -10.66
C TYR A 4 17.22 -6.54 -10.73
N MET A 5 17.28 -5.44 -11.44
CA MET A 5 18.38 -4.50 -11.30
C MET A 5 18.31 -3.91 -9.89
N THR A 6 19.06 -4.52 -8.97
CA THR A 6 19.21 -3.97 -7.61
C THR A 6 19.90 -2.62 -7.71
N SER A 7 19.19 -1.58 -7.34
CA SER A 7 19.78 -0.25 -7.24
C SER A 7 20.64 -0.13 -5.96
N GLU A 8 21.53 0.87 -5.91
CA GLU A 8 22.28 1.14 -4.67
C GLU A 8 21.33 1.45 -3.49
N ILE A 9 20.16 2.05 -3.76
CA ILE A 9 19.12 2.34 -2.78
C ILE A 9 18.56 1.06 -2.17
N ASP A 10 18.44 -0.02 -2.96
CA ASP A 10 17.91 -1.30 -2.49
C ASP A 10 18.92 -2.09 -1.66
N SER A 11 20.22 -1.88 -1.91
CA SER A 11 21.32 -2.69 -1.35
C SER A 11 22.07 -1.99 -0.21
N LEU A 12 22.14 -0.65 -0.21
CA LEU A 12 22.89 0.15 0.76
C LEU A 12 21.96 0.84 1.76
N ILE A 13 21.06 0.08 2.38
CA ILE A 13 20.11 0.63 3.35
C ILE A 13 20.83 1.07 4.63
N PRO A 14 20.81 2.35 4.98
CA PRO A 14 21.46 2.86 6.19
C PRO A 14 20.88 2.21 7.45
N THR A 15 21.72 1.88 8.40
CA THR A 15 21.28 1.28 9.67
C THR A 15 21.38 2.27 10.80
N SER A 16 20.28 2.46 11.53
CA SER A 16 20.22 3.19 12.79
C SER A 16 20.42 2.22 13.96
N TYR A 17 21.05 2.70 15.04
CA TYR A 17 21.12 1.97 16.31
C TYR A 17 20.01 2.37 17.30
N THR A 18 19.13 3.31 16.88
CA THR A 18 17.99 3.73 17.68
C THR A 18 16.84 2.75 17.50
N ILE A 19 16.24 2.28 18.59
CA ILE A 19 15.05 1.43 18.57
C ILE A 19 13.83 2.33 18.75
N ASN A 20 12.88 2.23 17.82
CA ASN A 20 11.65 3.03 17.78
C ASN A 20 10.42 2.15 18.08
N ASN A 21 10.22 1.84 19.36
CA ASN A 21 9.16 0.94 19.83
C ASN A 21 7.73 1.52 19.70
N ASP A 22 7.61 2.83 19.49
CA ASP A 22 6.32 3.51 19.47
C ASP A 22 5.80 3.78 18.06
N THR A 23 6.54 3.35 17.05
CA THR A 23 6.14 3.45 15.64
C THR A 23 5.76 2.09 15.09
N TYR A 24 4.68 2.06 14.34
CA TYR A 24 4.16 0.90 13.63
C TYR A 24 4.12 1.19 12.13
N ALA A 25 4.20 0.15 11.31
CA ALA A 25 4.14 0.29 9.87
C ALA A 25 3.21 -0.75 9.24
N LEU A 26 2.30 -0.29 8.38
CA LEU A 26 1.52 -1.13 7.48
C LEU A 26 2.07 -0.91 6.06
N VAL A 27 2.66 -1.95 5.50
CA VAL A 27 3.32 -1.91 4.20
C VAL A 27 2.60 -2.86 3.25
N ILE A 28 2.05 -2.33 2.15
CA ILE A 28 1.24 -3.10 1.21
C ILE A 28 1.87 -3.03 -0.18
N GLY A 29 2.17 -4.20 -0.77
CA GLY A 29 2.64 -4.35 -2.14
C GLY A 29 1.72 -5.25 -2.96
N ASN A 30 0.91 -4.66 -3.83
CA ASN A 30 0.00 -5.38 -4.71
C ASN A 30 0.56 -5.45 -6.13
N GLN A 31 1.08 -6.61 -6.50
CA GLN A 31 1.71 -6.86 -7.80
C GLN A 31 0.88 -7.75 -8.70
N ASN A 32 0.37 -8.87 -8.18
CA ASN A 32 -0.29 -9.91 -8.97
C ASN A 32 -1.80 -9.81 -8.82
N TYR A 33 -2.44 -9.21 -9.79
CA TYR A 33 -3.89 -9.00 -9.79
C TYR A 33 -4.63 -10.11 -10.52
N ARG A 34 -5.81 -10.46 -10.02
CA ARG A 34 -6.63 -11.53 -10.63
C ARG A 34 -7.31 -11.09 -11.92
N PHE A 35 -7.62 -9.80 -12.07
CA PHE A 35 -8.53 -9.31 -13.11
C PHE A 35 -7.98 -8.14 -13.93
N VAL A 36 -6.77 -7.68 -13.64
CA VAL A 36 -6.09 -6.58 -14.34
C VAL A 36 -4.61 -6.94 -14.50
N PRO A 37 -3.87 -6.28 -15.40
CA PRO A 37 -2.43 -6.45 -15.50
C PRO A 37 -1.73 -6.21 -14.15
N GLY A 38 -0.63 -6.92 -13.92
CA GLY A 38 0.17 -6.74 -12.70
C GLY A 38 0.87 -5.37 -12.65
N VAL A 39 1.31 -4.99 -11.46
CA VAL A 39 2.19 -3.83 -11.24
C VAL A 39 3.59 -4.35 -10.94
N PRO A 40 4.51 -4.32 -11.94
CA PRO A 40 5.87 -4.78 -11.73
C PRO A 40 6.54 -4.06 -10.56
N TYR A 41 7.32 -4.80 -9.78
CA TYR A 41 8.10 -4.32 -8.64
C TYR A 41 7.30 -3.88 -7.39
N ALA A 42 5.98 -3.84 -7.38
CA ALA A 42 5.22 -3.39 -6.21
C ALA A 42 5.52 -4.19 -4.93
N ILE A 43 5.70 -5.52 -5.04
CA ILE A 43 6.13 -6.36 -3.90
C ILE A 43 7.59 -6.07 -3.51
N HIS A 44 8.47 -5.92 -4.50
CA HIS A 44 9.86 -5.58 -4.25
C HIS A 44 9.99 -4.25 -3.50
N ASP A 45 9.32 -3.22 -3.99
CA ASP A 45 9.32 -1.88 -3.39
C ASP A 45 8.77 -1.90 -1.95
N ALA A 46 7.71 -2.66 -1.72
CA ALA A 46 7.16 -2.87 -0.38
C ALA A 46 8.15 -3.56 0.56
N ARG A 47 8.88 -4.58 0.10
CA ARG A 47 9.92 -5.26 0.88
C ARG A 47 11.07 -4.32 1.22
N VAL A 48 11.55 -3.55 0.24
CA VAL A 48 12.61 -2.55 0.45
C VAL A 48 12.14 -1.47 1.43
N PHE A 49 10.92 -0.98 1.29
CA PHE A 49 10.34 -0.01 2.24
C PHE A 49 10.29 -0.57 3.66
N LYS A 50 9.86 -1.84 3.81
CA LYS A 50 9.89 -2.54 5.11
C LYS A 50 11.30 -2.57 5.69
N GLU A 51 12.32 -2.90 4.88
CA GLU A 51 13.72 -2.91 5.34
C GLU A 51 14.19 -1.52 5.80
N TYR A 52 13.79 -0.45 5.13
CA TYR A 52 14.06 0.92 5.59
C TYR A 52 13.36 1.21 6.94
N CYS A 53 12.14 0.74 7.12
CA CYS A 53 11.45 0.85 8.41
C CYS A 53 12.23 0.14 9.53
N GLU A 54 12.70 -1.07 9.28
CA GLU A 54 13.47 -1.86 10.26
C GLU A 54 14.86 -1.27 10.51
N LYS A 55 15.66 -1.11 9.45
CA LYS A 55 17.07 -0.78 9.56
C LYS A 55 17.32 0.72 9.81
N THR A 56 16.63 1.60 9.06
CA THR A 56 16.88 3.04 9.11
C THR A 56 16.06 3.72 10.20
N LEU A 57 14.78 3.39 10.30
CA LEU A 57 13.89 3.98 11.30
C LEU A 57 13.92 3.24 12.64
N GLY A 58 14.53 2.06 12.71
CA GLY A 58 14.64 1.27 13.92
C GLY A 58 13.32 0.73 14.45
N ILE A 59 12.33 0.54 13.58
CA ILE A 59 11.03 -0.02 13.97
C ILE A 59 11.21 -1.53 14.17
N PRO A 60 10.82 -2.10 15.32
CA PRO A 60 10.88 -3.54 15.54
C PRO A 60 10.05 -4.30 14.49
N SER A 61 10.54 -5.46 14.05
CA SER A 61 9.87 -6.24 13.00
C SER A 61 8.45 -6.68 13.37
N GLU A 62 8.20 -6.92 14.66
CA GLU A 62 6.87 -7.21 15.20
C GLU A 62 5.88 -6.04 15.14
N ASN A 63 6.38 -4.82 14.93
CA ASN A 63 5.58 -3.62 14.73
C ASN A 63 5.31 -3.31 13.25
N ILE A 64 5.73 -4.20 12.34
CA ILE A 64 5.57 -4.01 10.90
C ILE A 64 4.74 -5.15 10.30
N HIS A 65 3.61 -4.81 9.71
CA HIS A 65 2.85 -5.72 8.86
C HIS A 65 3.20 -5.50 7.40
N LEU A 66 3.65 -6.55 6.72
CA LEU A 66 3.87 -6.57 5.28
C LEU A 66 2.77 -7.42 4.63
N VAL A 67 1.98 -6.77 3.78
CA VAL A 67 0.92 -7.41 3.00
C VAL A 67 1.35 -7.48 1.55
N GLU A 68 1.55 -8.69 1.04
CA GLU A 68 1.85 -8.94 -0.36
C GLU A 68 0.61 -9.46 -1.06
N ASP A 69 0.26 -8.86 -2.20
CA ASP A 69 -0.93 -9.22 -2.98
C ASP A 69 -2.23 -9.22 -2.15
N GLY A 70 -2.41 -8.19 -1.35
CA GLY A 70 -3.53 -8.07 -0.42
C GLY A 70 -4.90 -8.06 -1.11
N THR A 71 -5.79 -8.91 -0.62
CA THR A 71 -7.20 -8.89 -0.97
C THR A 71 -7.94 -7.78 -0.24
N LYS A 72 -9.19 -7.50 -0.66
CA LYS A 72 -9.99 -6.49 0.02
C LYS A 72 -10.23 -6.83 1.48
N ALA A 73 -10.50 -8.09 1.80
CA ALA A 73 -10.73 -8.53 3.17
C ALA A 73 -9.46 -8.36 4.02
N MET A 74 -8.30 -8.79 3.53
CA MET A 74 -7.02 -8.62 4.23
C MET A 74 -6.78 -7.15 4.59
N ILE A 75 -6.82 -6.26 3.60
CA ILE A 75 -6.49 -4.85 3.82
C ILE A 75 -7.58 -4.15 4.66
N ASN A 76 -8.86 -4.38 4.35
CA ASN A 76 -9.95 -3.58 4.89
C ASN A 76 -10.53 -4.10 6.22
N GLU A 77 -10.27 -5.36 6.55
CA GLU A 77 -10.76 -6.00 7.76
C GLU A 77 -9.61 -6.40 8.69
N GLU A 78 -8.70 -7.28 8.24
CA GLU A 78 -7.65 -7.84 9.10
C GLU A 78 -6.65 -6.76 9.54
N GLU A 79 -6.11 -5.98 8.58
CA GLU A 79 -5.13 -4.95 8.90
C GLU A 79 -5.74 -3.79 9.69
N PHE A 80 -6.98 -3.38 9.40
CA PHE A 80 -7.63 -2.36 10.22
C PHE A 80 -7.93 -2.84 11.63
N GLN A 81 -8.29 -4.10 11.83
CA GLN A 81 -8.44 -4.65 13.18
C GLN A 81 -7.11 -4.62 13.95
N TRP A 82 -6.01 -4.93 13.27
CA TRP A 82 -4.67 -4.81 13.87
C TRP A 82 -4.36 -3.36 14.25
N LEU A 83 -4.61 -2.39 13.36
CA LEU A 83 -4.40 -0.97 13.61
C LEU A 83 -5.26 -0.45 14.78
N GLU A 84 -6.53 -0.85 14.85
CA GLU A 84 -7.43 -0.51 15.96
C GLU A 84 -6.90 -1.01 17.31
N ASN A 85 -6.37 -2.25 17.35
CA ASN A 85 -5.80 -2.82 18.57
C ASN A 85 -4.53 -2.07 19.04
N ILE A 86 -3.76 -1.50 18.11
CA ILE A 86 -2.55 -0.73 18.43
C ILE A 86 -2.91 0.69 18.84
N SER A 87 -3.82 1.34 18.12
CA SER A 87 -4.18 2.75 18.32
C SER A 87 -4.75 3.06 19.70
N ASN A 88 -5.25 2.05 20.41
CA ASN A 88 -5.72 2.16 21.78
C ASN A 88 -4.58 2.38 22.82
N ARG A 89 -3.32 2.37 22.36
CA ARG A 89 -2.14 2.61 23.22
C ARG A 89 -1.68 4.05 23.06
N GLU A 90 -1.25 4.68 24.16
CA GLU A 90 -0.81 6.08 24.14
C GLU A 90 0.47 6.27 23.31
N ASN A 91 0.60 7.46 22.69
CA ASN A 91 1.80 7.96 22.01
C ASN A 91 2.32 7.06 20.87
N LYS A 92 1.44 6.41 20.10
CA LYS A 92 1.83 5.58 18.96
C LYS A 92 1.81 6.37 17.66
N LYS A 93 2.74 6.03 16.76
CA LYS A 93 2.86 6.59 15.42
C LYS A 93 2.64 5.51 14.38
N LEU A 94 2.07 5.89 13.25
CA LEU A 94 1.78 4.99 12.15
C LEU A 94 2.44 5.47 10.86
N ILE A 95 3.07 4.54 10.16
CA ILE A 95 3.51 4.69 8.78
C ILE A 95 2.67 3.73 7.93
N VAL A 96 2.09 4.23 6.85
CA VAL A 96 1.41 3.41 5.85
C VAL A 96 2.11 3.59 4.52
N TYR A 97 2.43 2.48 3.87
CA TYR A 97 2.95 2.46 2.50
C TYR A 97 2.07 1.57 1.64
N TYR A 98 1.74 2.04 0.44
CA TYR A 98 1.02 1.27 -0.55
C TYR A 98 1.69 1.41 -1.92
N ALA A 99 2.06 0.28 -2.52
CA ALA A 99 2.46 0.17 -3.93
C ALA A 99 1.46 -0.72 -4.67
N GLY A 100 0.90 -0.24 -5.78
CA GLY A 100 -0.10 -0.98 -6.54
C GLY A 100 -0.96 -0.11 -7.45
N HIS A 101 -2.05 -0.67 -7.97
CA HIS A 101 -2.98 0.10 -8.79
C HIS A 101 -3.79 1.10 -7.97
N GLY A 102 -3.81 2.35 -8.47
CA GLY A 102 -4.78 3.37 -8.09
C GLY A 102 -5.74 3.63 -9.26
N VAL A 103 -7.03 3.67 -8.99
CA VAL A 103 -8.05 3.84 -10.04
C VAL A 103 -8.95 5.03 -9.70
N PRO A 104 -9.10 6.02 -10.60
CA PRO A 104 -10.06 7.11 -10.39
C PRO A 104 -11.50 6.60 -10.55
N ASP A 105 -12.43 7.26 -9.90
CA ASP A 105 -13.85 7.02 -10.16
C ASP A 105 -14.20 7.50 -11.59
N THR A 106 -15.01 6.71 -12.28
CA THR A 106 -15.42 7.03 -13.66
C THR A 106 -16.46 8.15 -13.75
N LYS A 107 -17.15 8.44 -12.66
CA LYS A 107 -18.24 9.43 -12.59
C LYS A 107 -17.86 10.66 -11.75
N ASP A 108 -17.05 10.49 -10.74
CA ASP A 108 -16.62 11.55 -9.82
C ASP A 108 -15.09 11.61 -9.76
N ARG A 109 -14.51 12.56 -10.48
CA ARG A 109 -13.05 12.74 -10.57
C ARG A 109 -12.38 13.09 -9.23
N ASN A 110 -13.16 13.43 -8.20
CA ASN A 110 -12.63 13.70 -6.87
C ASN A 110 -12.50 12.42 -6.02
N LYS A 111 -12.93 11.28 -6.56
CA LYS A 111 -12.82 9.98 -5.90
C LYS A 111 -11.79 9.11 -6.58
N ALA A 112 -11.00 8.45 -5.76
CA ALA A 112 -10.02 7.47 -6.19
C ALA A 112 -10.01 6.27 -5.24
N TYR A 113 -9.57 5.14 -5.76
CA TYR A 113 -9.59 3.87 -5.04
C TYR A 113 -8.24 3.18 -5.16
N MET A 114 -7.75 2.63 -4.05
CA MET A 114 -6.73 1.57 -4.08
C MET A 114 -7.42 0.30 -4.56
N LEU A 115 -6.77 -0.43 -5.46
CA LEU A 115 -7.31 -1.67 -6.01
C LEU A 115 -6.72 -2.88 -5.29
N PRO A 116 -7.51 -3.63 -4.50
CA PRO A 116 -7.10 -4.94 -4.00
C PRO A 116 -6.97 -5.96 -5.13
N THR A 117 -6.14 -6.99 -4.93
CA THR A 117 -5.80 -7.95 -6.00
C THR A 117 -6.97 -8.81 -6.47
N ASP A 118 -8.03 -8.92 -5.67
CA ASP A 118 -9.26 -9.67 -5.94
C ASP A 118 -10.41 -8.82 -6.49
N VAL A 119 -10.18 -7.53 -6.76
CA VAL A 119 -11.22 -6.60 -7.26
C VAL A 119 -11.02 -6.29 -8.73
N ARG A 120 -12.14 -6.21 -9.48
CA ARG A 120 -12.14 -5.83 -10.90
C ARG A 120 -11.98 -4.31 -11.05
N GLY A 121 -11.01 -3.88 -11.84
CA GLY A 121 -10.79 -2.45 -12.11
C GLY A 121 -11.92 -1.76 -12.84
N THR A 122 -12.76 -2.50 -13.59
CA THR A 122 -14.00 -1.96 -14.22
C THR A 122 -15.07 -1.53 -13.21
N LYS A 123 -14.91 -1.91 -11.95
CA LYS A 123 -15.78 -1.53 -10.83
C LYS A 123 -14.94 -0.97 -9.67
N PRO A 124 -14.28 0.18 -9.87
CA PRO A 124 -13.35 0.74 -8.87
C PRO A 124 -14.03 1.01 -7.51
N GLN A 125 -15.33 1.28 -7.51
CA GLN A 125 -16.12 1.45 -6.29
C GLN A 125 -16.18 0.19 -5.40
N ASN A 126 -15.81 -0.98 -5.92
CA ASN A 126 -15.64 -2.20 -5.13
C ASN A 126 -14.25 -2.28 -4.47
N GLY A 127 -13.30 -1.42 -4.86
CA GLY A 127 -12.01 -1.26 -4.23
C GLY A 127 -12.08 -0.60 -2.86
N ILE A 128 -10.97 -0.05 -2.42
CA ILE A 128 -10.87 0.70 -1.17
C ILE A 128 -10.82 2.18 -1.51
N SER A 129 -11.89 2.91 -1.17
CA SER A 129 -11.96 4.36 -1.36
C SER A 129 -10.84 5.04 -0.57
N LEU A 130 -10.07 5.92 -1.20
CA LEU A 130 -9.04 6.69 -0.50
C LEU A 130 -9.63 7.58 0.58
N ASN A 131 -10.79 8.18 0.33
CA ASN A 131 -11.45 9.03 1.32
C ASN A 131 -11.87 8.22 2.56
N ASP A 132 -12.44 7.01 2.36
CA ASP A 132 -12.82 6.14 3.45
C ASP A 132 -11.59 5.62 4.20
N PHE A 133 -10.53 5.28 3.46
CA PHE A 133 -9.27 4.84 4.04
C PHE A 133 -8.63 5.93 4.92
N TYR A 134 -8.54 7.16 4.42
CA TYR A 134 -8.04 8.29 5.21
C TYR A 134 -8.94 8.63 6.38
N GLY A 135 -10.27 8.57 6.19
CA GLY A 135 -11.23 8.78 7.28
C GLY A 135 -11.02 7.77 8.41
N ARG A 136 -10.99 6.49 8.08
CA ARG A 136 -10.77 5.42 9.06
C ARG A 136 -9.42 5.53 9.77
N ILE A 137 -8.34 5.83 9.04
CA ILE A 137 -7.02 6.05 9.66
C ILE A 137 -7.03 7.28 10.56
N GLY A 138 -7.71 8.35 10.14
CA GLY A 138 -7.83 9.57 10.92
C GLY A 138 -8.64 9.41 12.21
N ASP A 139 -9.56 8.44 12.24
CA ASP A 139 -10.34 8.10 13.44
C ASP A 139 -9.54 7.25 14.45
N LEU A 140 -8.41 6.67 14.03
CA LEU A 140 -7.51 5.95 14.92
C LEU A 140 -6.71 6.93 15.79
N ALA A 141 -6.52 6.59 17.06
CA ALA A 141 -5.86 7.45 18.06
C ALA A 141 -4.32 7.45 17.97
N PHE A 142 -3.75 7.48 16.74
CA PHE A 142 -2.32 7.67 16.57
C PHE A 142 -1.94 9.14 16.77
N GLU A 143 -0.82 9.39 17.45
CA GLU A 143 -0.27 10.74 17.62
C GLU A 143 0.13 11.36 16.28
N GLN A 144 0.66 10.54 15.38
CA GLN A 144 1.08 10.94 14.04
C GLN A 144 0.89 9.78 13.07
N THR A 145 0.35 10.10 11.88
CA THR A 145 0.26 9.15 10.78
C THR A 145 0.90 9.73 9.52
N SER A 146 1.76 8.95 8.88
CA SER A 146 2.36 9.28 7.58
C SER A 146 1.93 8.24 6.55
N VAL A 147 1.40 8.69 5.41
CA VAL A 147 0.92 7.80 4.34
C VAL A 147 1.71 8.07 3.07
N PHE A 148 2.30 7.01 2.52
CA PHE A 148 3.02 7.02 1.25
C PHE A 148 2.26 6.18 0.24
N LEU A 149 1.90 6.77 -0.90
CA LEU A 149 1.19 6.09 -1.97
C LEU A 149 2.06 6.10 -3.24
N ASP A 150 2.53 4.93 -3.63
CA ASP A 150 3.16 4.67 -4.94
C ASP A 150 2.13 4.03 -5.87
N ALA A 151 1.22 4.86 -6.38
CA ALA A 151 0.13 4.44 -7.24
C ALA A 151 -0.27 5.54 -8.21
N CYS A 152 -0.58 5.17 -9.47
CA CYS A 152 -1.06 6.11 -10.46
C CYS A 152 -2.59 6.20 -10.41
N PHE A 153 -3.13 7.29 -9.89
CA PHE A 153 -4.58 7.55 -9.86
C PHE A 153 -5.11 8.24 -11.12
N SER A 154 -4.28 8.42 -12.15
CA SER A 154 -4.66 9.02 -13.43
C SER A 154 -5.33 8.04 -14.41
N GLY A 155 -5.35 6.76 -14.10
CA GLY A 155 -5.83 5.70 -15.01
C GLY A 155 -4.89 5.39 -16.18
N ILE A 156 -3.67 5.92 -16.17
CA ILE A 156 -2.63 5.69 -17.18
C ILE A 156 -1.48 4.92 -16.53
N ASN A 157 -1.07 3.81 -17.15
CA ASN A 157 0.13 3.07 -16.77
C ASN A 157 1.39 3.90 -17.01
N ARG A 158 2.50 3.54 -16.34
CA ARG A 158 3.86 4.07 -16.62
C ARG A 158 4.25 3.92 -18.11
N ASP A 159 3.67 2.95 -18.81
CA ASP A 159 3.89 2.69 -20.24
C ASP A 159 2.83 3.32 -21.15
N ASN A 160 2.08 4.33 -20.70
CA ASN A 160 0.99 5.02 -21.42
C ASN A 160 -0.20 4.14 -21.84
N GLU A 161 -0.32 2.92 -21.35
CA GLU A 161 -1.52 2.11 -21.52
C GLU A 161 -2.56 2.46 -20.45
N SER A 162 -3.79 2.75 -20.87
CA SER A 162 -4.89 3.02 -19.93
C SER A 162 -5.25 1.73 -19.20
N VAL A 163 -5.20 1.76 -17.88
CA VAL A 163 -5.66 0.64 -17.01
C VAL A 163 -7.10 0.25 -17.38
N ASN A 164 -7.91 1.23 -17.85
CA ASN A 164 -9.28 1.00 -18.28
C ASN A 164 -9.38 0.35 -19.69
N GLU A 165 -8.38 0.51 -20.57
CA GLU A 165 -8.38 -0.10 -21.89
C GLU A 165 -7.94 -1.56 -21.86
N GLY A 166 -6.97 -1.91 -21.03
CA GLY A 166 -6.59 -3.30 -20.77
C GLY A 166 -7.70 -4.14 -20.11
N MET A 167 -8.71 -3.47 -19.53
CA MET A 167 -9.87 -4.11 -18.91
C MET A 167 -11.03 -4.36 -19.88
N ARG A 168 -11.02 -3.78 -21.08
CA ARG A 168 -12.09 -3.96 -22.10
C ARG A 168 -11.94 -5.22 -22.95
N GLY A 169 -10.82 -5.91 -22.84
CA GLY A 169 -10.48 -7.05 -23.67
C GLY A 169 -10.82 -8.44 -23.11
N THR A 170 -11.55 -8.53 -22.00
CA THR A 170 -11.95 -9.81 -21.38
C THR A 170 -13.45 -9.82 -21.09
N GLU A 171 -14.27 -9.75 -22.15
CA GLU A 171 -15.65 -10.27 -22.13
C GLU A 171 -15.67 -11.70 -22.65
#